data_b84c66bc469209e43a9b997897584959
#
_entry.id   b84c66bc469209e43a9b997897584959
#
_cell.length_a   1.000
_cell.length_b   1.000
_cell.length_c   1.000
_cell.angle_alpha   90.00
_cell.angle_beta   90.00
_cell.angle_gamma   90.00
#
_symmetry.space_group_name_H-M   'P 1'
#
loop_
_entity.id
_entity.type
_entity.pdbx_description
1 polymer ?
#
loop_
_entity_poly.entity_id
_entity_poly.type
_entity_poly.pdbx_seq_one_letter_code
_entity_poly.pdbx_strand_id
1 'polypeptide(L)'
;MEIALLSLLFVVYLVFRYYLIDHETAADKDVRRFEKGIQLVKDRKIETAFDYFNDAVLKNPKSAVAYAWRGKCQLNLANHHSAIYDLTQAISIDNTLADCYLDRGIAFYSVDQFTEAFREFDKAVWHIRDERPDAYRWRAVARIQLRQISQAENDLRRAVLLGDEDAFQLLRQPPFTRPQPVKSKR
;
A
#
# COMPACT_ATOMS: atom_id res chain seq x y z
N MET A 1 0.51 -25.02 48.30
CA MET A 1 1.14 -25.24 46.97
C MET A 1 0.12 -25.22 45.83
N GLU A 2 -1.04 -25.86 45.95
CA GLU A 2 -2.05 -25.91 44.86
C GLU A 2 -2.61 -24.55 44.44
N ILE A 3 -2.89 -23.66 45.40
CA ILE A 3 -3.43 -22.31 45.10
C ILE A 3 -2.39 -21.47 44.33
N ALA A 4 -1.11 -21.61 44.67
CA ALA A 4 -0.02 -20.89 43.95
C ALA A 4 0.13 -21.42 42.52
N LEU A 5 -0.03 -22.72 42.28
CA LEU A 5 0.01 -23.31 40.95
C LEU A 5 -1.19 -22.89 40.10
N LEU A 6 -2.39 -22.85 40.68
CA LEU A 6 -3.61 -22.38 39.99
C LEU A 6 -3.53 -20.89 39.62
N SER A 7 -2.98 -20.04 40.52
CA SER A 7 -2.77 -18.64 40.22
C SER A 7 -1.75 -18.42 39.11
N LEU A 8 -0.68 -19.22 39.08
CA LEU A 8 0.33 -19.15 38.01
C LEU A 8 -0.30 -19.57 36.65
N LEU A 9 -1.04 -20.67 36.63
CA LEU A 9 -1.74 -21.12 35.41
C LEU A 9 -2.74 -20.10 34.90
N PHE A 10 -3.44 -19.43 35.83
CA PHE A 10 -4.38 -18.36 35.44
C PHE A 10 -3.67 -17.15 34.86
N VAL A 11 -2.54 -16.72 35.42
CA VAL A 11 -1.70 -15.65 34.86
C VAL A 11 -1.16 -16.05 33.48
N VAL A 12 -0.63 -17.27 33.33
CA VAL A 12 -0.19 -17.78 32.03
C VAL A 12 -1.33 -17.81 31.02
N TYR A 13 -2.53 -18.26 31.43
CA TYR A 13 -3.72 -18.22 30.58
C TYR A 13 -4.11 -16.79 30.17
N LEU A 14 -4.08 -15.80 31.10
CA LEU A 14 -4.37 -14.41 30.78
C LEU A 14 -3.35 -13.82 29.81
N VAL A 15 -2.04 -14.10 30.02
CA VAL A 15 -0.97 -13.67 29.13
C VAL A 15 -1.14 -14.32 27.74
N PHE A 16 -1.40 -15.62 27.69
CA PHE A 16 -1.62 -16.34 26.45
C PHE A 16 -2.87 -15.83 25.71
N ARG A 17 -3.97 -15.61 26.42
CA ARG A 17 -5.18 -15.02 25.89
C ARG A 17 -4.92 -13.60 25.36
N TYR A 18 -4.21 -12.77 26.13
CA TYR A 18 -3.84 -11.41 25.70
C TYR A 18 -3.00 -11.44 24.43
N TYR A 19 -1.97 -12.29 24.35
CA TYR A 19 -1.09 -12.34 23.17
C TYR A 19 -1.69 -13.04 21.95
N LEU A 20 -2.60 -13.98 22.09
CA LEU A 20 -3.13 -14.77 20.97
C LEU A 20 -4.56 -14.41 20.57
N ILE A 21 -5.37 -13.83 21.46
CA ILE A 21 -6.79 -13.59 21.21
C ILE A 21 -7.13 -12.10 21.15
N ASP A 22 -6.50 -11.25 21.97
CA ASP A 22 -6.88 -9.85 22.12
C ASP A 22 -6.01 -8.87 21.27
N HIS A 23 -5.11 -9.36 20.41
CA HIS A 23 -4.26 -8.50 19.58
C HIS A 23 -4.91 -8.10 18.24
N GLU A 24 -6.21 -8.31 18.12
CA GLU A 24 -6.93 -7.88 16.96
C GLU A 24 -7.09 -6.35 16.96
N THR A 25 -6.42 -5.69 16.01
CA THR A 25 -6.53 -4.24 15.86
C THR A 25 -7.93 -3.83 15.39
N ALA A 26 -8.29 -2.56 15.53
CA ALA A 26 -9.53 -2.02 14.98
C ALA A 26 -9.57 -2.22 13.45
N ALA A 27 -8.41 -2.10 12.79
CA ALA A 27 -8.28 -2.36 11.36
C ALA A 27 -8.58 -3.81 11.00
N ASP A 28 -8.10 -4.81 11.76
CA ASP A 28 -8.37 -6.23 11.49
C ASP A 28 -9.86 -6.55 11.63
N LYS A 29 -10.53 -5.97 12.63
CA LYS A 29 -12.00 -6.10 12.80
C LYS A 29 -12.76 -5.50 11.62
N ASP A 30 -12.32 -4.35 11.15
CA ASP A 30 -12.94 -3.68 10.02
C ASP A 30 -12.65 -4.41 8.70
N VAL A 31 -11.46 -4.98 8.49
CA VAL A 31 -11.17 -5.82 7.32
C VAL A 31 -12.13 -7.00 7.24
N ARG A 32 -12.38 -7.70 8.35
CA ARG A 32 -13.38 -8.79 8.38
C ARG A 32 -14.80 -8.30 8.15
N ARG A 33 -15.16 -7.16 8.74
CA ARG A 33 -16.48 -6.53 8.54
C ARG A 33 -16.74 -6.20 7.08
N PHE A 34 -15.71 -5.75 6.37
CA PHE A 34 -15.81 -5.29 4.99
C PHE A 34 -15.36 -6.33 3.96
N GLU A 35 -15.16 -7.59 4.36
CA GLU A 35 -14.69 -8.67 3.48
C GLU A 35 -15.48 -8.75 2.15
N LYS A 36 -16.81 -8.59 2.21
CA LYS A 36 -17.66 -8.56 1.01
C LYS A 36 -17.26 -7.43 0.03
N GLY A 37 -17.03 -6.22 0.54
CA GLY A 37 -16.60 -5.09 -0.29
C GLY A 37 -15.18 -5.31 -0.84
N ILE A 38 -14.29 -5.85 -0.02
CA ILE A 38 -12.92 -6.20 -0.42
C ILE A 38 -12.94 -7.24 -1.55
N GLN A 39 -13.82 -8.25 -1.45
CA GLN A 39 -13.97 -9.25 -2.50
C GLN A 39 -14.49 -8.64 -3.80
N LEU A 40 -15.41 -7.68 -3.75
CA LEU A 40 -15.86 -6.95 -4.95
C LEU A 40 -14.70 -6.25 -5.67
N VAL A 41 -13.76 -5.65 -4.92
CA VAL A 41 -12.56 -5.04 -5.52
C VAL A 41 -11.68 -6.10 -6.18
N LYS A 42 -11.46 -7.25 -5.51
CA LYS A 42 -10.69 -8.38 -6.07
C LYS A 42 -11.32 -8.94 -7.34
N ASP A 43 -12.66 -8.99 -7.39
CA ASP A 43 -13.45 -9.43 -8.55
C ASP A 43 -13.55 -8.36 -9.66
N ARG A 44 -12.85 -7.24 -9.50
CA ARG A 44 -12.88 -6.07 -10.42
C ARG A 44 -14.26 -5.42 -10.63
N LYS A 45 -15.18 -5.60 -9.67
CA LYS A 45 -16.49 -4.94 -9.64
C LYS A 45 -16.39 -3.59 -8.93
N ILE A 46 -15.61 -2.67 -9.52
CA ILE A 46 -15.13 -1.47 -8.82
C ILE A 46 -16.25 -0.51 -8.46
N GLU A 47 -17.22 -0.29 -9.36
CA GLU A 47 -18.38 0.60 -9.11
C GLU A 47 -19.23 0.07 -7.94
N THR A 48 -19.53 -1.23 -7.95
CA THR A 48 -20.29 -1.87 -6.86
C THR A 48 -19.53 -1.83 -5.53
N ALA A 49 -18.19 -2.01 -5.58
CA ALA A 49 -17.34 -1.89 -4.40
C ALA A 49 -17.32 -0.44 -3.88
N PHE A 50 -17.27 0.54 -4.78
CA PHE A 50 -17.32 1.95 -4.40
C PHE A 50 -18.63 2.28 -3.67
N ASP A 51 -19.78 1.87 -4.19
CA ASP A 51 -21.08 2.07 -3.54
C ASP A 51 -21.11 1.43 -2.15
N TYR A 52 -20.59 0.19 -2.04
CA TYR A 52 -20.48 -0.51 -0.78
C TYR A 52 -19.64 0.26 0.25
N PHE A 53 -18.45 0.74 -0.15
CA PHE A 53 -17.57 1.48 0.75
C PHE A 53 -18.05 2.90 1.01
N ASN A 54 -18.81 3.51 0.09
CA ASN A 54 -19.46 4.78 0.35
C ASN A 54 -20.48 4.66 1.49
N ASP A 55 -21.32 3.63 1.46
CA ASP A 55 -22.22 3.30 2.57
C ASP A 55 -21.49 2.97 3.85
N ALA A 56 -20.35 2.25 3.75
CA ALA A 56 -19.52 1.90 4.90
C ALA A 56 -18.94 3.13 5.61
N VAL A 57 -18.45 4.11 4.85
CA VAL A 57 -17.95 5.39 5.39
C VAL A 57 -19.06 6.19 6.06
N LEU A 58 -20.26 6.26 5.44
CA LEU A 58 -21.40 6.96 6.04
C LEU A 58 -21.82 6.34 7.39
N LYS A 59 -21.82 5.01 7.48
CA LYS A 59 -22.19 4.29 8.71
C LYS A 59 -21.08 4.28 9.77
N ASN A 60 -19.81 4.34 9.34
CA ASN A 60 -18.64 4.25 10.20
C ASN A 60 -17.59 5.32 9.83
N PRO A 61 -17.84 6.60 10.12
CA PRO A 61 -16.96 7.71 9.72
C PRO A 61 -15.60 7.72 10.41
N LYS A 62 -15.36 6.80 11.35
CA LYS A 62 -14.07 6.61 12.05
C LYS A 62 -13.33 5.36 11.59
N SER A 63 -13.80 4.68 10.54
CA SER A 63 -13.12 3.50 10.01
C SER A 63 -12.07 3.89 8.98
N ALA A 64 -10.79 3.76 9.33
CA ALA A 64 -9.67 3.94 8.40
C ALA A 64 -9.78 2.99 7.20
N VAL A 65 -10.17 1.74 7.44
CA VAL A 65 -10.29 0.69 6.40
C VAL A 65 -11.38 1.05 5.39
N ALA A 66 -12.53 1.60 5.84
CA ALA A 66 -13.60 2.00 4.91
C ALA A 66 -13.14 3.13 3.97
N TYR A 67 -12.44 4.15 4.50
CA TYR A 67 -11.85 5.21 3.69
C TYR A 67 -10.77 4.67 2.75
N ALA A 68 -9.87 3.80 3.24
CA ALA A 68 -8.81 3.21 2.43
C ALA A 68 -9.37 2.49 1.20
N TRP A 69 -10.36 1.63 1.39
CA TRP A 69 -10.95 0.87 0.30
C TRP A 69 -11.81 1.73 -0.63
N ARG A 70 -12.52 2.76 -0.12
CA ARG A 70 -13.21 3.72 -0.98
C ARG A 70 -12.21 4.52 -1.83
N GLY A 71 -11.12 4.98 -1.23
CA GLY A 71 -10.02 5.65 -1.94
C GLY A 71 -9.39 4.75 -3.00
N LYS A 72 -9.20 3.46 -2.72
CA LYS A 72 -8.71 2.48 -3.69
C LYS A 72 -9.70 2.28 -4.86
N CYS A 73 -11.00 2.24 -4.59
CA CYS A 73 -12.01 2.22 -5.66
C CYS A 73 -11.93 3.48 -6.53
N GLN A 74 -11.84 4.66 -5.92
CA GLN A 74 -11.71 5.93 -6.64
C GLN A 74 -10.44 5.98 -7.50
N LEU A 75 -9.32 5.44 -7.01
CA LEU A 75 -8.09 5.33 -7.78
C LEU A 75 -8.29 4.47 -9.03
N ASN A 76 -8.96 3.33 -8.90
CA ASN A 76 -9.30 2.46 -10.04
C ASN A 76 -10.28 3.12 -11.03
N LEU A 77 -11.14 4.02 -10.56
CA LEU A 77 -12.08 4.80 -11.37
C LEU A 77 -11.43 6.09 -11.93
N ALA A 78 -10.11 6.27 -11.79
CA ALA A 78 -9.35 7.46 -12.17
C ALA A 78 -9.81 8.76 -11.49
N ASN A 79 -10.56 8.68 -10.38
CA ASN A 79 -10.96 9.82 -9.56
C ASN A 79 -9.85 10.21 -8.58
N HIS A 80 -8.68 10.60 -9.10
CA HIS A 80 -7.44 10.72 -8.33
C HIS A 80 -7.53 11.72 -7.17
N HIS A 81 -8.15 12.88 -7.34
CA HIS A 81 -8.30 13.87 -6.25
C HIS A 81 -9.17 13.35 -5.10
N SER A 82 -10.26 12.65 -5.42
CA SER A 82 -11.10 12.02 -4.40
C SER A 82 -10.38 10.88 -3.69
N ALA A 83 -9.56 10.10 -4.43
CA ALA A 83 -8.71 9.07 -3.85
C ALA A 83 -7.70 9.67 -2.86
N ILE A 84 -7.02 10.78 -3.21
CA ILE A 84 -6.09 11.50 -2.32
C ILE A 84 -6.80 11.92 -1.03
N TYR A 85 -8.03 12.47 -1.14
CA TYR A 85 -8.80 12.87 0.02
C TYR A 85 -9.09 11.68 0.95
N ASP A 86 -9.67 10.61 0.43
CA ASP A 86 -10.06 9.44 1.22
C ASP A 86 -8.85 8.74 1.86
N LEU A 87 -7.77 8.57 1.10
CA LEU A 87 -6.53 7.96 1.60
C LEU A 87 -5.88 8.85 2.67
N THR A 88 -6.04 10.18 2.58
CA THR A 88 -5.61 11.11 3.63
C THR A 88 -6.44 10.94 4.89
N GLN A 89 -7.77 10.77 4.78
CA GLN A 89 -8.62 10.46 5.92
C GLN A 89 -8.24 9.13 6.56
N ALA A 90 -8.02 8.07 5.75
CA ALA A 90 -7.58 6.77 6.25
C ALA A 90 -6.29 6.87 7.08
N ILE A 91 -5.27 7.52 6.54
CA ILE A 91 -3.97 7.72 7.23
C ILE A 91 -4.11 8.59 8.49
N SER A 92 -5.01 9.57 8.50
CA SER A 92 -5.25 10.42 9.67
C SER A 92 -5.88 9.65 10.83
N ILE A 93 -6.67 8.61 10.54
CA ILE A 93 -7.30 7.73 11.53
C ILE A 93 -6.35 6.63 11.96
N ASP A 94 -5.64 6.01 10.99
CA ASP A 94 -4.67 4.95 11.24
C ASP A 94 -3.48 5.09 10.29
N ASN A 95 -2.37 5.56 10.81
CA ASN A 95 -1.13 5.79 10.05
C ASN A 95 -0.29 4.51 9.85
N THR A 96 -0.74 3.37 10.35
CA THR A 96 -0.07 2.07 10.17
C THR A 96 -0.48 1.35 8.89
N LEU A 97 -1.55 1.82 8.22
CA LEU A 97 -2.04 1.24 6.96
C LEU A 97 -1.10 1.57 5.79
N ALA A 98 -0.06 0.75 5.66
CA ALA A 98 1.03 0.96 4.70
C ALA A 98 0.55 1.06 3.24
N ASP A 99 -0.48 0.30 2.84
CA ASP A 99 -1.07 0.34 1.51
C ASP A 99 -1.67 1.71 1.16
N CYS A 100 -2.15 2.47 2.16
CA CYS A 100 -2.69 3.80 1.93
C CYS A 100 -1.63 4.79 1.43
N TYR A 101 -0.38 4.67 1.89
CA TYR A 101 0.72 5.51 1.39
C TYR A 101 1.04 5.17 -0.07
N LEU A 102 1.07 3.87 -0.41
CA LEU A 102 1.31 3.44 -1.79
C LEU A 102 0.19 3.93 -2.73
N ASP A 103 -1.07 3.67 -2.38
CA ASP A 103 -2.21 4.06 -3.20
C ASP A 103 -2.33 5.58 -3.35
N ARG A 104 -2.05 6.37 -2.26
CA ARG A 104 -2.03 7.83 -2.32
C ARG A 104 -0.87 8.35 -3.16
N GLY A 105 0.29 7.71 -3.09
CA GLY A 105 1.43 8.01 -3.95
C GLY A 105 1.09 7.80 -5.42
N ILE A 106 0.38 6.71 -5.77
CA ILE A 106 -0.09 6.45 -7.14
C ILE A 106 -1.08 7.56 -7.58
N ALA A 107 -1.99 7.98 -6.70
CA ALA A 107 -2.93 9.05 -6.99
C ALA A 107 -2.21 10.39 -7.24
N PHE A 108 -1.21 10.75 -6.41
CA PHE A 108 -0.37 11.94 -6.64
C PHE A 108 0.42 11.86 -7.94
N TYR A 109 0.98 10.69 -8.24
CA TYR A 109 1.70 10.48 -9.50
C TYR A 109 0.79 10.69 -10.72
N SER A 110 -0.46 10.22 -10.64
CA SER A 110 -1.44 10.33 -11.71
C SER A 110 -1.93 11.77 -11.99
N VAL A 111 -1.69 12.69 -11.05
CA VAL A 111 -1.96 14.13 -11.20
C VAL A 111 -0.65 14.96 -11.32
N ASP A 112 0.44 14.32 -11.75
CA ASP A 112 1.77 14.91 -12.01
C ASP A 112 2.44 15.57 -10.77
N GLN A 113 1.97 15.24 -9.56
CA GLN A 113 2.58 15.69 -8.31
C GLN A 113 3.70 14.72 -7.88
N PHE A 114 4.79 14.69 -8.66
CA PHE A 114 5.84 13.69 -8.54
C PHE A 114 6.63 13.78 -7.22
N THR A 115 6.79 14.98 -6.67
CA THR A 115 7.46 15.19 -5.38
C THR A 115 6.65 14.60 -4.23
N GLU A 116 5.35 14.84 -4.22
CA GLU A 116 4.40 14.30 -3.25
C GLU A 116 4.31 12.78 -3.40
N ALA A 117 4.19 12.29 -4.63
CA ALA A 117 4.20 10.87 -4.94
C ALA A 117 5.46 10.17 -4.38
N PHE A 118 6.64 10.75 -4.63
CA PHE A 118 7.90 10.22 -4.11
C PHE A 118 7.89 10.12 -2.57
N ARG A 119 7.43 11.17 -1.87
CA ARG A 119 7.34 11.18 -0.40
C ARG A 119 6.44 10.07 0.13
N GLU A 120 5.31 9.84 -0.54
CA GLU A 120 4.38 8.79 -0.15
C GLU A 120 4.94 7.40 -0.43
N PHE A 121 5.58 7.18 -1.59
CA PHE A 121 6.25 5.92 -1.89
C PHE A 121 7.42 5.64 -0.95
N ASP A 122 8.14 6.65 -0.50
CA ASP A 122 9.23 6.50 0.46
C ASP A 122 8.69 6.02 1.83
N LYS A 123 7.56 6.58 2.29
CA LYS A 123 6.85 6.09 3.47
C LYS A 123 6.34 4.66 3.27
N ALA A 124 5.74 4.35 2.10
CA ALA A 124 5.28 3.00 1.79
C ALA A 124 6.42 1.98 1.89
N VAL A 125 7.57 2.26 1.27
CA VAL A 125 8.76 1.40 1.36
C VAL A 125 9.24 1.23 2.81
N TRP A 126 9.21 2.29 3.62
CA TRP A 126 9.60 2.23 5.03
C TRP A 126 8.69 1.33 5.86
N HIS A 127 7.35 1.40 5.64
CA HIS A 127 6.36 0.60 6.36
C HIS A 127 6.32 -0.86 5.91
N ILE A 128 6.35 -1.08 4.58
CA ILE A 128 6.16 -2.40 3.97
C ILE A 128 7.48 -3.19 3.96
N ARG A 129 8.63 -2.50 3.99
CA ARG A 129 9.97 -3.09 3.86
C ARG A 129 10.03 -3.98 2.60
N ASP A 130 10.47 -5.22 2.73
CA ASP A 130 10.72 -6.11 1.59
C ASP A 130 9.52 -7.00 1.21
N GLU A 131 8.34 -6.73 1.75
CA GLU A 131 7.15 -7.56 1.52
C GLU A 131 6.47 -7.25 0.17
N ARG A 132 6.64 -6.03 -0.36
CA ARG A 132 5.98 -5.60 -1.58
C ARG A 132 6.96 -4.94 -2.56
N PRO A 133 7.38 -5.68 -3.59
CA PRO A 133 8.32 -5.19 -4.59
C PRO A 133 7.79 -3.99 -5.39
N ASP A 134 6.48 -3.90 -5.60
CA ASP A 134 5.84 -2.80 -6.31
C ASP A 134 6.03 -1.43 -5.64
N ALA A 135 6.20 -1.37 -4.30
CA ALA A 135 6.51 -0.12 -3.60
C ALA A 135 7.87 0.47 -4.05
N TYR A 136 8.90 -0.37 -4.22
CA TYR A 136 10.18 0.06 -4.77
C TYR A 136 10.05 0.50 -6.22
N ARG A 137 9.30 -0.23 -7.04
CA ARG A 137 9.06 0.13 -8.44
C ARG A 137 8.37 1.48 -8.56
N TRP A 138 7.31 1.74 -7.79
CA TRP A 138 6.62 3.02 -7.82
C TRP A 138 7.51 4.18 -7.34
N ARG A 139 8.34 3.96 -6.30
CA ARG A 139 9.30 4.96 -5.86
C ARG A 139 10.34 5.26 -6.96
N ALA A 140 10.81 4.23 -7.67
CA ALA A 140 11.70 4.41 -8.82
C ALA A 140 11.05 5.21 -9.94
N VAL A 141 9.78 4.92 -10.26
CA VAL A 141 9.03 5.65 -11.30
C VAL A 141 8.91 7.13 -10.95
N ALA A 142 8.62 7.48 -9.68
CA ALA A 142 8.63 8.87 -9.23
C ALA A 142 10.03 9.50 -9.33
N ARG A 143 11.09 8.77 -8.94
CA ARG A 143 12.50 9.23 -9.06
C ARG A 143 12.93 9.50 -10.49
N ILE A 144 12.44 8.73 -11.46
CA ILE A 144 12.70 8.99 -12.90
C ILE A 144 12.17 10.37 -13.29
N GLN A 145 10.93 10.72 -12.88
CA GLN A 145 10.36 12.04 -13.16
C GLN A 145 11.14 13.16 -12.47
N LEU A 146 11.69 12.89 -11.28
CA LEU A 146 12.53 13.82 -10.53
C LEU A 146 14.00 13.84 -11.00
N ARG A 147 14.34 13.17 -12.10
CA ARG A 147 15.71 13.06 -12.68
C ARG A 147 16.73 12.38 -11.75
N GLN A 148 16.29 11.61 -10.78
CA GLN A 148 17.12 10.87 -9.83
C GLN A 148 17.44 9.45 -10.36
N ILE A 149 18.05 9.37 -11.54
CA ILE A 149 18.15 8.12 -12.32
C ILE A 149 18.93 7.02 -11.57
N SER A 150 20.06 7.36 -10.92
CA SER A 150 20.86 6.36 -10.20
C SER A 150 20.12 5.75 -9.02
N GLN A 151 19.34 6.57 -8.27
CA GLN A 151 18.52 6.08 -7.17
C GLN A 151 17.34 5.26 -7.69
N ALA A 152 16.73 5.64 -8.81
CA ALA A 152 15.67 4.89 -9.46
C ALA A 152 16.17 3.51 -9.91
N GLU A 153 17.38 3.42 -10.48
CA GLU A 153 17.99 2.15 -10.86
C GLU A 153 18.17 1.22 -9.66
N ASN A 154 18.64 1.75 -8.53
CA ASN A 154 18.81 0.95 -7.31
C ASN A 154 17.46 0.40 -6.80
N ASP A 155 16.42 1.21 -6.81
CA ASP A 155 15.07 0.77 -6.41
C ASP A 155 14.53 -0.31 -7.36
N LEU A 156 14.66 -0.12 -8.68
CA LEU A 156 14.24 -1.13 -9.65
C LEU A 156 15.00 -2.45 -9.48
N ARG A 157 16.32 -2.39 -9.26
CA ARG A 157 17.11 -3.59 -8.96
C ARG A 157 16.62 -4.31 -7.70
N ARG A 158 16.26 -3.55 -6.67
CA ARG A 158 15.67 -4.12 -5.44
C ARG A 158 14.33 -4.78 -5.73
N ALA A 159 13.43 -4.13 -6.49
CA ALA A 159 12.16 -4.69 -6.89
C ALA A 159 12.32 -5.99 -7.69
N VAL A 160 13.28 -6.03 -8.62
CA VAL A 160 13.60 -7.25 -9.40
C VAL A 160 14.08 -8.39 -8.49
N LEU A 161 14.95 -8.10 -7.51
CA LEU A 161 15.41 -9.11 -6.56
C LEU A 161 14.26 -9.68 -5.71
N LEU A 162 13.19 -8.92 -5.53
CA LEU A 162 11.97 -9.33 -4.84
C LEU A 162 10.91 -9.94 -5.79
N GLY A 163 11.23 -10.09 -7.08
CA GLY A 163 10.39 -10.78 -8.06
C GLY A 163 9.45 -9.88 -8.87
N ASP A 164 9.67 -8.56 -8.93
CA ASP A 164 8.86 -7.66 -9.76
C ASP A 164 9.32 -7.70 -11.23
N GLU A 165 8.52 -8.34 -12.08
CA GLU A 165 8.79 -8.45 -13.52
C GLU A 165 8.65 -7.10 -14.24
N ASP A 166 7.73 -6.23 -13.82
CA ASP A 166 7.58 -4.89 -14.41
C ASP A 166 8.84 -4.04 -14.17
N ALA A 167 9.45 -4.15 -12.98
CA ALA A 167 10.71 -3.47 -12.68
C ALA A 167 11.85 -3.98 -13.58
N PHE A 168 11.88 -5.28 -13.87
CA PHE A 168 12.84 -5.85 -14.82
C PHE A 168 12.66 -5.28 -16.22
N GLN A 169 11.42 -5.15 -16.69
CA GLN A 169 11.14 -4.55 -18.00
C GLN A 169 11.54 -3.06 -18.03
N LEU A 170 11.31 -2.31 -16.96
CA LEU A 170 11.74 -0.92 -16.85
C LEU A 170 13.27 -0.77 -16.96
N LEU A 171 14.05 -1.64 -16.32
CA LEU A 171 15.53 -1.61 -16.39
C LEU A 171 16.06 -1.89 -17.80
N ARG A 172 15.29 -2.51 -18.66
CA ARG A 172 15.66 -2.79 -20.06
C ARG A 172 15.36 -1.65 -21.03
N GLN A 173 14.82 -0.55 -20.53
CA GLN A 173 14.45 0.63 -21.32
C GLN A 173 15.36 1.81 -20.97
N PRO A 174 15.48 2.84 -21.84
CA PRO A 174 16.09 4.10 -21.45
C PRO A 174 15.36 4.69 -20.22
N PRO A 175 16.06 5.34 -19.32
CA PRO A 175 17.46 5.77 -19.38
C PRO A 175 18.48 4.73 -18.88
N PHE A 176 18.08 3.51 -18.52
CA PHE A 176 18.95 2.51 -17.87
C PHE A 176 19.79 1.70 -18.86
N THR A 177 19.34 1.59 -20.11
CA THR A 177 20.11 0.93 -21.17
C THR A 177 21.01 1.95 -21.88
N ARG A 178 22.30 1.61 -22.01
CA ARG A 178 23.19 2.40 -22.88
C ARG A 178 22.72 2.27 -24.32
N PRO A 179 22.63 3.36 -25.12
CA PRO A 179 22.37 3.25 -26.54
C PRO A 179 23.45 2.33 -27.17
N GLN A 180 23.02 1.28 -27.88
CA GLN A 180 23.94 0.45 -28.64
C GLN A 180 24.61 1.36 -29.68
N PRO A 181 25.95 1.35 -29.81
CA PRO A 181 26.62 2.12 -30.86
C PRO A 181 26.06 1.63 -32.22
N VAL A 182 25.52 2.59 -32.98
CA VAL A 182 25.03 2.32 -34.34
C VAL A 182 26.23 1.77 -35.11
N LYS A 183 26.19 0.49 -35.49
CA LYS A 183 27.19 -0.07 -36.40
C LYS A 183 27.09 0.68 -37.70
N SER A 184 28.01 1.60 -37.92
CA SER A 184 28.19 2.26 -39.23
C SER A 184 28.43 1.14 -40.23
N LYS A 185 27.49 0.93 -41.16
CA LYS A 185 27.74 0.13 -42.35
C LYS A 185 28.76 0.88 -43.18
N ARG A 186 30.01 0.39 -43.23
CA ARG A 186 30.98 0.73 -44.22
C ARG A 186 30.64 -0.03 -45.52
#